data_b4d6184c9e8b1f21acc3018ac73820ae
#
_entry.id   b4d6184c9e8b1f21acc3018ac73820ae
#
_cell.length_a   1.000
_cell.length_b   1.000
_cell.length_c   1.000
_cell.angle_alpha   90.00
_cell.angle_beta   90.00
_cell.angle_gamma   90.00
#
_symmetry.space_group_name_H-M   'P 1'
#
loop_
_entity.id
_entity.type
_entity.pdbx_description
1 polymer ?
#
loop_
_entity_poly.entity_id
_entity_poly.type
_entity_poly.pdbx_seq_one_letter_code
_entity_poly.pdbx_strand_id
1 'polypeptide(L)'
;MEHVLSTLSLEFFGKGKHKTTPEIFFAIENGFLLDVRAREEAESIAIKLDHHRNIECKNIPTDEIPDRIHEIPQDKSIAVCCSGMARSAIVYAYLLSKGFKNVCILEGGYATITDALKPGKILKVLQSK
;
A
#
# COMPACT_ATOMS: atom_id res chain seq x y z
N MET A 1 0.37 -1.31 20.13
CA MET A 1 -0.64 -2.11 19.39
C MET A 1 -2.04 -2.03 20.01
N GLU A 2 -2.16 -2.05 21.33
CA GLU A 2 -3.46 -1.92 22.00
C GLU A 2 -4.18 -0.63 21.63
N HIS A 3 -3.45 0.48 21.62
CA HIS A 3 -4.02 1.77 21.24
C HIS A 3 -4.53 1.73 19.78
N VAL A 4 -3.75 1.12 18.88
CA VAL A 4 -4.13 1.00 17.48
C VAL A 4 -5.44 0.19 17.35
N LEU A 5 -5.51 -0.97 18.01
CA LEU A 5 -6.71 -1.80 17.95
C LEU A 5 -7.94 -1.05 18.44
N SER A 6 -7.79 -0.19 19.47
CA SER A 6 -8.91 0.58 20.01
C SER A 6 -9.46 1.60 19.00
N THR A 7 -8.69 2.00 17.98
CA THR A 7 -9.14 2.93 16.94
C THR A 7 -9.83 2.22 15.78
N LEU A 8 -9.71 0.90 15.68
CA LEU A 8 -10.25 0.11 14.56
C LEU A 8 -11.69 -0.32 14.86
N SER A 9 -12.58 0.65 14.92
CA SER A 9 -14.00 0.43 15.22
C SER A 9 -14.78 0.01 13.98
N LEU A 10 -16.02 -0.43 14.20
CA LEU A 10 -16.93 -0.72 13.10
C LEU A 10 -17.14 0.52 12.23
N GLU A 11 -17.29 1.68 12.85
CA GLU A 11 -17.43 2.93 12.11
C GLU A 11 -16.23 3.22 11.23
N PHE A 12 -15.02 3.03 11.75
CA PHE A 12 -13.79 3.22 10.99
C PHE A 12 -13.76 2.33 9.75
N PHE A 13 -14.01 1.03 9.92
CA PHE A 13 -14.03 0.09 8.79
C PHE A 13 -15.18 0.38 7.83
N GLY A 14 -16.34 0.78 8.35
CA GLY A 14 -17.50 1.13 7.53
C GLY A 14 -17.24 2.30 6.58
N LYS A 15 -16.39 3.24 6.99
CA LYS A 15 -16.00 4.38 6.14
C LYS A 15 -14.90 4.02 5.14
N GLY A 16 -14.35 2.83 5.21
CA GLY A 16 -13.31 2.38 4.28
C GLY A 16 -11.98 3.14 4.39
N LYS A 17 -11.72 3.80 5.50
CA LYS A 17 -10.52 4.62 5.68
C LYS A 17 -9.23 3.81 5.78
N HIS A 18 -9.33 2.50 6.02
CA HIS A 18 -8.19 1.62 6.14
C HIS A 18 -7.65 1.15 4.79
N LYS A 19 -8.34 1.41 3.71
CA LYS A 19 -7.99 0.86 2.40
C LYS A 19 -8.11 1.89 1.28
N THR A 20 -7.41 1.63 0.17
CA THR A 20 -7.51 2.41 -1.05
C THR A 20 -7.51 1.47 -2.26
N THR A 21 -8.07 1.90 -3.37
CA THR A 21 -8.03 1.13 -4.60
C THR A 21 -6.73 1.45 -5.36
N PRO A 22 -6.23 0.52 -6.21
CA PRO A 22 -5.06 0.82 -7.03
C PRO A 22 -5.23 2.04 -7.90
N GLU A 23 -6.39 2.22 -8.53
CA GLU A 23 -6.66 3.36 -9.41
C GLU A 23 -6.51 4.68 -8.66
N ILE A 24 -7.06 4.77 -7.46
CA ILE A 24 -6.98 5.99 -6.64
C ILE A 24 -5.55 6.21 -6.18
N PHE A 25 -4.88 5.16 -5.68
CA PHE A 25 -3.53 5.30 -5.15
C PHE A 25 -2.52 5.73 -6.20
N PHE A 26 -2.56 5.11 -7.39
CA PHE A 26 -1.59 5.45 -8.44
C PHE A 26 -1.81 6.82 -9.07
N ALA A 27 -2.94 7.47 -8.76
CA ALA A 27 -3.22 8.81 -9.23
C ALA A 27 -2.73 9.90 -8.27
N ILE A 28 -2.29 9.59 -7.07
CA ILE A 28 -1.79 10.60 -6.13
C ILE A 28 -0.35 10.98 -6.46
N GLU A 29 0.10 12.15 -5.96
CA GLU A 29 1.45 12.64 -6.32
C GLU A 29 2.45 12.18 -5.33
N ASN A 30 2.53 11.90 -4.29
CA ASN A 30 3.60 11.57 -3.35
C ASN A 30 3.32 10.22 -2.68
N GLY A 31 3.22 9.17 -3.51
CA GLY A 31 2.90 7.84 -3.03
C GLY A 31 4.11 6.95 -2.80
N PHE A 32 3.96 6.03 -1.88
CA PHE A 32 4.95 4.98 -1.60
C PHE A 32 4.22 3.65 -1.56
N LEU A 33 4.51 2.78 -2.50
CA LEU A 33 3.94 1.44 -2.54
C LEU A 33 4.87 0.49 -1.79
N LEU A 34 4.42 0.03 -0.64
CA LEU A 34 5.18 -0.91 0.18
C LEU A 34 4.72 -2.32 -0.14
N ASP A 35 5.56 -3.05 -0.85
CA ASP A 35 5.31 -4.44 -1.23
C ASP A 35 5.87 -5.35 -0.15
N VAL A 36 5.01 -6.01 0.60
CA VAL A 36 5.42 -6.86 1.74
C VAL A 36 5.41 -8.35 1.40
N ARG A 37 5.37 -8.68 0.11
CA ARG A 37 5.52 -10.06 -0.34
C ARG A 37 6.94 -10.56 -0.01
N ALA A 38 7.10 -11.87 0.09
CA ALA A 38 8.44 -12.45 0.24
C ALA A 38 9.32 -12.05 -0.95
N ARG A 39 10.63 -12.02 -0.73
CA ARG A 39 11.57 -11.62 -1.78
C ARG A 39 11.45 -12.47 -3.03
N GLU A 40 11.24 -13.77 -2.87
CA GLU A 40 11.08 -14.72 -3.97
C GLU A 40 9.83 -14.40 -4.79
N GLU A 41 8.74 -14.03 -4.13
CA GLU A 41 7.51 -13.63 -4.81
C GLU A 41 7.73 -12.33 -5.60
N ALA A 42 8.40 -11.37 -5.00
CA ALA A 42 8.66 -10.07 -5.63
C ALA A 42 9.58 -10.20 -6.84
N GLU A 43 10.58 -11.07 -6.77
CA GLU A 43 11.49 -11.34 -7.88
C GLU A 43 10.80 -12.08 -9.01
N SER A 44 9.89 -13.00 -8.66
CA SER A 44 9.16 -13.81 -9.62
C SER A 44 8.15 -12.97 -10.43
N ILE A 45 7.43 -12.08 -9.74
CA ILE A 45 6.42 -11.21 -10.35
C ILE A 45 6.66 -9.79 -9.82
N ALA A 46 7.48 -9.03 -10.51
CA ALA A 46 7.83 -7.67 -10.11
C ALA A 46 6.72 -6.67 -10.44
N ILE A 47 6.54 -5.68 -9.57
CA ILE A 47 5.66 -4.55 -9.83
C ILE A 47 6.48 -3.49 -10.54
N LYS A 48 6.11 -3.14 -11.76
CA LYS A 48 6.82 -2.17 -12.58
C LYS A 48 6.05 -0.86 -12.65
N LEU A 49 6.70 0.23 -12.24
CA LEU A 49 6.10 1.55 -12.20
C LEU A 49 6.82 2.53 -13.13
N ASP A 50 7.30 2.06 -14.29
CA ASP A 50 8.11 2.87 -15.22
C ASP A 50 7.40 4.14 -15.67
N HIS A 51 6.07 4.10 -15.76
CA HIS A 51 5.26 5.25 -16.19
C HIS A 51 4.56 5.98 -15.05
N HIS A 52 4.89 5.63 -13.79
CA HIS A 52 4.25 6.21 -12.60
C HIS A 52 5.31 6.77 -11.67
N ARG A 53 5.99 7.83 -12.12
CA ARG A 53 7.10 8.47 -11.37
C ARG A 53 6.64 9.15 -10.07
N ASN A 54 5.35 9.37 -9.92
CA ASN A 54 4.77 9.92 -8.71
C ASN A 54 4.73 8.90 -7.56
N ILE A 55 5.00 7.63 -7.85
CA ILE A 55 4.94 6.55 -6.86
C ILE A 55 6.31 5.88 -6.76
N GLU A 56 6.86 5.87 -5.54
CA GLU A 56 8.04 5.07 -5.22
C GLU A 56 7.57 3.69 -4.78
N CYS A 57 8.23 2.63 -5.22
CA CYS A 57 7.90 1.26 -4.85
C CYS A 57 9.10 0.58 -4.23
N LYS A 58 8.88 -0.12 -3.12
CA LYS A 58 9.93 -0.87 -2.46
C LYS A 58 9.39 -2.18 -1.91
N ASN A 59 10.12 -3.26 -2.13
CA ASN A 59 9.81 -4.56 -1.53
C ASN A 59 10.57 -4.70 -0.20
N ILE A 60 9.82 -4.78 0.89
CA ILE A 60 10.35 -5.12 2.20
C ILE A 60 9.48 -6.25 2.73
N PRO A 61 9.99 -7.50 2.71
CA PRO A 61 9.19 -8.63 3.19
C PRO A 61 8.67 -8.42 4.61
N THR A 62 7.51 -9.00 4.90
CA THR A 62 6.83 -8.79 6.18
C THR A 62 7.74 -9.04 7.39
N ASP A 63 8.54 -10.10 7.35
CA ASP A 63 9.43 -10.47 8.47
C ASP A 63 10.64 -9.53 8.60
N GLU A 64 10.92 -8.72 7.60
CA GLU A 64 12.03 -7.74 7.64
C GLU A 64 11.57 -6.33 8.01
N ILE A 65 10.27 -6.08 8.12
CA ILE A 65 9.74 -4.75 8.40
C ILE A 65 10.33 -4.14 9.69
N PRO A 66 10.38 -4.85 10.83
CA PRO A 66 10.90 -4.22 12.06
C PRO A 66 12.34 -3.71 11.91
N ASP A 67 13.20 -4.46 11.23
CA ASP A 67 14.60 -4.08 11.07
C ASP A 67 14.82 -3.01 10.01
N ARG A 68 13.87 -2.84 9.11
CA ARG A 68 13.98 -1.94 7.96
C ARG A 68 12.95 -0.81 7.96
N ILE A 69 12.30 -0.58 9.09
CA ILE A 69 11.24 0.44 9.17
C ILE A 69 11.76 1.84 8.84
N HIS A 70 13.03 2.11 9.06
CA HIS A 70 13.65 3.39 8.73
C HIS A 70 13.70 3.67 7.22
N GLU A 71 13.49 2.65 6.38
CA GLU A 71 13.45 2.80 4.93
C GLU A 71 12.09 3.28 4.43
N ILE A 72 11.08 3.32 5.31
CA ILE A 72 9.72 3.70 4.94
C ILE A 72 9.52 5.19 5.29
N PRO A 73 9.26 6.04 4.29
CA PRO A 73 9.10 7.48 4.52
C PRO A 73 7.80 7.80 5.25
N GLN A 74 7.87 8.64 6.28
CA GLN A 74 6.67 9.05 7.03
C GLN A 74 5.94 10.22 6.38
N ASP A 75 6.56 10.91 5.44
CA ASP A 75 6.02 12.08 4.77
C ASP A 75 5.30 11.76 3.46
N LYS A 76 5.17 10.50 3.12
CA LYS A 76 4.47 10.06 1.90
C LYS A 76 3.18 9.33 2.25
N SER A 77 2.28 9.24 1.26
CA SER A 77 1.09 8.41 1.38
C SER A 77 1.46 6.97 1.05
N ILE A 78 1.34 6.10 2.05
CA ILE A 78 1.80 4.71 1.96
C ILE A 78 0.62 3.78 1.69
N ALA A 79 0.76 2.93 0.68
CA ALA A 79 -0.17 1.82 0.46
C ALA A 79 0.59 0.51 0.60
N VAL A 80 0.09 -0.38 1.43
CA VAL A 80 0.71 -1.68 1.70
C VAL A 80 0.05 -2.74 0.83
N CYS A 81 0.84 -3.53 0.10
CA CYS A 81 0.30 -4.57 -0.77
C CYS A 81 1.02 -5.90 -0.60
N CYS A 82 0.31 -6.98 -0.89
CA CYS A 82 0.86 -8.33 -0.94
C CYS A 82 0.09 -9.12 -2.00
N SER A 83 0.30 -10.45 -2.11
CA SER A 83 -0.41 -11.25 -3.10
C SER A 83 -1.91 -11.40 -2.79
N GLY A 84 -2.26 -11.37 -1.50
CA GLY A 84 -3.64 -11.27 -1.02
C GLY A 84 -3.77 -10.03 -0.17
N MET A 85 -4.37 -10.13 1.01
CA MET A 85 -4.53 -8.99 1.90
C MET A 85 -4.10 -9.27 3.34
N ALA A 86 -3.80 -10.52 3.69
CA ALA A 86 -3.49 -10.88 5.07
C ALA A 86 -2.22 -10.21 5.60
N ARG A 87 -1.13 -10.33 4.84
CA ARG A 87 0.15 -9.73 5.24
C ARG A 87 0.07 -8.21 5.22
N SER A 88 -0.64 -7.64 4.25
CA SER A 88 -0.85 -6.18 4.17
C SER A 88 -1.56 -5.64 5.40
N ALA A 89 -2.60 -6.34 5.85
CA ALA A 89 -3.37 -5.91 7.03
C ALA A 89 -2.51 -5.93 8.30
N ILE A 90 -1.69 -6.96 8.46
CA ILE A 90 -0.80 -7.07 9.63
C ILE A 90 0.23 -5.93 9.63
N VAL A 91 0.87 -5.68 8.48
CA VAL A 91 1.87 -4.62 8.37
C VAL A 91 1.23 -3.25 8.55
N TYR A 92 0.04 -3.04 7.98
CA TYR A 92 -0.73 -1.81 8.18
C TYR A 92 -0.90 -1.49 9.66
N ALA A 93 -1.37 -2.46 10.45
CA ALA A 93 -1.57 -2.26 11.88
C ALA A 93 -0.25 -1.99 12.60
N TYR A 94 0.81 -2.69 12.22
CA TYR A 94 2.14 -2.48 12.79
C TYR A 94 2.65 -1.07 12.53
N LEU A 95 2.52 -0.57 11.30
CA LEU A 95 2.96 0.79 10.96
C LEU A 95 2.18 1.84 11.73
N LEU A 96 0.87 1.66 11.90
CA LEU A 96 0.08 2.56 12.74
C LEU A 96 0.63 2.59 14.17
N SER A 97 1.02 1.43 14.70
CA SER A 97 1.58 1.34 16.06
C SER A 97 2.92 2.06 16.21
N LYS A 98 3.61 2.31 15.10
CA LYS A 98 4.89 3.01 15.07
C LYS A 98 4.77 4.49 14.71
N GLY A 99 3.55 5.01 14.67
CA GLY A 99 3.31 6.43 14.46
C GLY A 99 3.10 6.88 13.02
N PHE A 100 3.06 5.94 12.07
CA PHE A 100 2.73 6.28 10.69
C PHE A 100 1.26 6.67 10.59
N LYS A 101 0.95 7.77 9.93
CA LYS A 101 -0.42 8.32 9.86
C LYS A 101 -1.08 8.14 8.51
N ASN A 102 -0.33 8.25 7.43
CA ASN A 102 -0.86 8.19 6.07
C ASN A 102 -0.61 6.81 5.46
N VAL A 103 -1.24 5.79 6.05
CA VAL A 103 -1.08 4.39 5.65
C VAL A 103 -2.45 3.81 5.33
N CYS A 104 -2.53 3.10 4.20
CA CYS A 104 -3.73 2.34 3.80
C CYS A 104 -3.31 0.97 3.31
N ILE A 105 -4.26 0.05 3.29
CA ILE A 105 -4.10 -1.25 2.64
C ILE A 105 -4.51 -1.10 1.19
N LEU A 106 -3.68 -1.54 0.26
CA LEU A 106 -4.04 -1.54 -1.15
C LEU A 106 -5.02 -2.67 -1.41
N GLU A 107 -6.21 -2.34 -1.88
CA GLU A 107 -7.29 -3.30 -2.11
C GLU A 107 -6.94 -4.26 -3.23
N GLY A 108 -7.26 -5.55 -3.04
CA GLY A 108 -6.98 -6.60 -4.01
C GLY A 108 -5.57 -7.14 -3.91
N GLY A 109 -5.25 -8.07 -4.78
CA GLY A 109 -3.91 -8.66 -4.86
C GLY A 109 -3.15 -8.16 -6.06
N TYR A 110 -2.09 -8.88 -6.43
CA TYR A 110 -1.24 -8.51 -7.55
C TYR A 110 -2.02 -8.31 -8.87
N ALA A 111 -2.99 -9.18 -9.15
CA ALA A 111 -3.77 -9.08 -10.38
C ALA A 111 -4.51 -7.74 -10.49
N THR A 112 -5.05 -7.25 -9.38
CA THR A 112 -5.74 -5.96 -9.35
C THR A 112 -4.77 -4.81 -9.60
N ILE A 113 -3.56 -4.89 -9.03
CA ILE A 113 -2.51 -3.89 -9.25
C ILE A 113 -2.12 -3.88 -10.73
N THR A 114 -1.91 -5.05 -11.31
CA THR A 114 -1.53 -5.18 -12.72
C THR A 114 -2.58 -4.57 -13.64
N ASP A 115 -3.86 -4.81 -13.35
CA ASP A 115 -4.94 -4.22 -14.13
C ASP A 115 -4.95 -2.70 -14.04
N ALA A 116 -4.75 -2.16 -12.83
CA ALA A 116 -4.73 -0.71 -12.61
C ALA A 116 -3.58 -0.02 -13.33
N LEU A 117 -2.47 -0.72 -13.56
CA LEU A 117 -1.29 -0.17 -14.25
C LEU A 117 -1.39 -0.23 -15.77
N LYS A 118 -2.47 -0.80 -16.32
CA LYS A 118 -2.68 -0.80 -17.76
C LYS A 118 -2.85 0.63 -18.28
N PRO A 119 -2.37 0.91 -19.50
CA PRO A 119 -2.50 2.24 -20.08
C PRO A 119 -3.95 2.75 -20.08
N GLY A 120 -4.15 4.00 -19.66
CA GLY A 120 -5.45 4.65 -19.66
C GLY A 120 -6.23 4.58 -18.36
N LYS A 121 -5.97 3.62 -17.48
CA LYS A 121 -6.73 3.48 -16.23
C LYS A 121 -6.49 4.64 -15.28
N ILE A 122 -5.22 4.95 -15.00
CA ILE A 122 -4.87 6.05 -14.09
C ILE A 122 -5.23 7.39 -14.72
N LEU A 123 -5.06 7.53 -16.03
CA LEU A 123 -5.42 8.75 -16.74
C LEU A 123 -6.90 9.07 -16.59
N LYS A 124 -7.78 8.06 -16.68
CA LYS A 124 -9.22 8.25 -16.47
C LYS A 124 -9.53 8.79 -15.09
N VAL A 125 -8.88 8.29 -14.06
CA VAL A 125 -9.08 8.77 -12.69
C VAL A 125 -8.64 10.22 -12.56
N LEU A 126 -7.49 10.58 -13.13
CA LEU A 126 -6.99 11.95 -13.11
C LEU A 126 -7.93 12.92 -13.84
N GLN A 127 -8.48 12.49 -14.96
CA GLN A 127 -9.41 13.31 -15.77
C GLN A 127 -10.76 13.49 -15.09
N SER A 128 -11.19 12.56 -14.23
CA SER A 128 -12.48 12.63 -13.56
C SER A 128 -12.46 13.52 -12.31
N LYS A 129 -11.29 13.99 -11.91
CA LYS A 129 -11.14 14.92 -10.79
C LYS A 129 -11.22 16.35 -11.27
#